data_4bb44a2523b0ad424fc3ae50aea23275
#
_entry.id   4bb44a2523b0ad424fc3ae50aea23275
#
_cell.length_a   1.000
_cell.length_b   1.000
_cell.length_c   1.000
_cell.angle_alpha   90.00
_cell.angle_beta   90.00
_cell.angle_gamma   90.00
#
_symmetry.space_group_name_H-M   'P 1'
#
loop_
_entity.id
_entity.type
_entity.pdbx_description
1 polymer ?
#
loop_
_entity_poly.entity_id
_entity_poly.type
_entity_poly.pdbx_seq_one_letter_code
_entity_poly.pdbx_strand_id
1 'polypeptide(L)'
;MDIKLESLSGKSKSAKVGKINIQVGDKVKLNDVLFQIETNKGNSPLKAKGSYKIEEIKVTEGQEVKVGDTLLIASGEVVAKETKKVDYFGNLIQGKKENLNIDLLVVGAGPGGYVSAIYGAKKGLNTILVEKDNLGGTCLNVGCIPTKSLVKSAEAYNEALNGEEFGFEIKDIKLDMKKVIARKDKIRNNLVGGIDYLLNKNNIRLIKGEASFIDNHKVLVKKGRDEYTIEAKNIIIATGSKISKISIPGIDLPFVLNSTEALSNTELPKSITIIGGGVIGMEFAFLYSNFGVKVNVVEYENRILSMVDLDVSEEILDIAKSKGIGIYTSSKVTRIEKSESGEGIVIFENEGNEKLLVSEKVLVAIGREPNMEGLNLENTDIELNDRNRGIKVESNLKTNVEGIYAIGDVNNKIQLAHVASHQGIVSVDNILGENKEMQYECIPNVIFTAPEIASVGLTEKQCIDKNINIKISKFPFAANGKALTMGQENGFIKIIKDLDLGKIVGGSIIGPDASSLISTLTLIIQQNMSEERIAETVFAHPTTGEGIHEAVLGLSIGAIHYNE
;
A
#
# COMPACT_ATOMS: atom_id res chain seq x y z
N MET A 1 25.53 -34.39 -3.07
CA MET A 1 25.27 -32.99 -2.73
C MET A 1 26.04 -32.61 -1.48
N ASP A 2 26.48 -31.35 -1.39
CA ASP A 2 27.19 -30.84 -0.23
C ASP A 2 26.19 -30.31 0.80
N ILE A 3 26.27 -30.82 2.04
CA ILE A 3 25.53 -30.28 3.17
C ILE A 3 26.46 -29.30 3.89
N LYS A 4 26.08 -28.02 3.87
CA LYS A 4 26.87 -26.91 4.40
C LYS A 4 26.26 -26.34 5.68
N LEU A 5 27.10 -25.70 6.51
CA LEU A 5 26.64 -24.89 7.62
C LEU A 5 26.03 -23.59 7.11
N GLU A 6 24.71 -23.47 7.11
CA GLU A 6 24.02 -22.32 6.48
C GLU A 6 23.89 -21.09 7.38
N SER A 7 23.76 -21.30 8.68
CA SER A 7 23.62 -20.19 9.65
C SER A 7 24.07 -20.58 11.05
N LEU A 8 24.46 -19.59 11.82
CA LEU A 8 24.76 -19.72 13.25
C LEU A 8 23.85 -18.82 14.08
N SER A 9 23.50 -19.26 15.29
CA SER A 9 22.69 -18.45 16.19
C SER A 9 23.45 -17.21 16.68
N GLY A 10 22.86 -16.02 16.54
CA GLY A 10 23.43 -14.75 16.97
C GLY A 10 24.47 -14.15 16.01
N LYS A 11 25.42 -13.35 16.54
CA LYS A 11 26.50 -12.66 15.77
C LYS A 11 27.78 -13.51 15.63
N SER A 12 27.73 -14.82 15.93
CA SER A 12 28.91 -15.69 15.84
C SER A 12 29.33 -15.91 14.39
N LYS A 13 30.61 -15.74 14.10
CA LYS A 13 31.20 -15.96 12.77
C LYS A 13 31.75 -17.38 12.58
N SER A 14 32.00 -18.11 13.67
CA SER A 14 32.44 -19.49 13.69
C SER A 14 31.80 -20.25 14.85
N ALA A 15 31.84 -21.58 14.78
CA ALA A 15 31.33 -22.49 15.79
C ALA A 15 32.23 -23.77 15.83
N LYS A 16 32.10 -24.59 16.87
CA LYS A 16 32.75 -25.89 16.90
C LYS A 16 31.75 -27.00 16.59
N VAL A 17 32.23 -28.02 15.89
CA VAL A 17 31.47 -29.25 15.69
C VAL A 17 31.50 -30.02 17.01
N GLY A 18 30.36 -30.18 17.63
CA GLY A 18 30.20 -31.03 18.82
C GLY A 18 30.03 -32.48 18.42
N LYS A 19 29.08 -33.18 19.07
CA LYS A 19 28.84 -34.61 18.81
C LYS A 19 28.34 -34.85 17.39
N ILE A 20 28.96 -35.81 16.68
CA ILE A 20 28.55 -36.31 15.36
C ILE A 20 27.65 -37.53 15.58
N ASN A 21 26.38 -37.44 15.13
CA ASN A 21 25.37 -38.50 15.38
C ASN A 21 25.14 -39.42 14.15
N ILE A 22 26.00 -39.37 13.17
CA ILE A 22 25.90 -40.10 11.90
C ILE A 22 27.23 -40.75 11.54
N GLN A 23 27.15 -41.78 10.68
CA GLN A 23 28.31 -42.46 10.12
C GLN A 23 28.19 -42.50 8.57
N VAL A 24 29.34 -42.70 7.87
CA VAL A 24 29.33 -42.92 6.43
C VAL A 24 28.55 -44.20 6.13
N GLY A 25 27.64 -44.12 5.18
CA GLY A 25 26.72 -45.20 4.81
C GLY A 25 25.32 -45.07 5.41
N ASP A 26 25.11 -44.23 6.44
CA ASP A 26 23.82 -44.05 7.07
C ASP A 26 22.79 -43.45 6.13
N LYS A 27 21.55 -43.91 6.20
CA LYS A 27 20.38 -43.33 5.54
C LYS A 27 19.64 -42.44 6.56
N VAL A 28 19.71 -41.15 6.37
CA VAL A 28 19.03 -40.15 7.21
C VAL A 28 17.71 -39.71 6.59
N LYS A 29 16.79 -39.33 7.46
CA LYS A 29 15.46 -38.77 7.08
C LYS A 29 15.37 -37.30 7.46
N LEU A 30 14.38 -36.61 6.93
CA LEU A 30 14.09 -35.23 7.29
C LEU A 30 13.99 -35.09 8.83
N ASN A 31 14.70 -34.09 9.37
CA ASN A 31 14.81 -33.76 10.80
C ASN A 31 15.69 -34.68 11.66
N ASP A 32 16.33 -35.70 11.13
CA ASP A 32 17.35 -36.46 11.88
C ASP A 32 18.50 -35.52 12.26
N VAL A 33 19.00 -35.65 13.49
CA VAL A 33 20.09 -34.82 14.01
C VAL A 33 21.42 -35.36 13.48
N LEU A 34 22.08 -34.55 12.62
CA LEU A 34 23.36 -34.90 12.01
C LEU A 34 24.56 -34.56 12.94
N PHE A 35 24.58 -33.31 13.40
CA PHE A 35 25.65 -32.75 14.22
C PHE A 35 25.09 -31.94 15.37
N GLN A 36 25.84 -31.84 16.47
CA GLN A 36 25.69 -30.76 17.43
C GLN A 36 26.66 -29.63 17.06
N ILE A 37 26.20 -28.42 16.99
CA ILE A 37 27.00 -27.22 16.72
C ILE A 37 27.11 -26.39 17.98
N GLU A 38 28.32 -26.20 18.48
CA GLU A 38 28.62 -25.52 19.73
C GLU A 38 29.02 -24.05 19.44
N THR A 39 28.31 -23.11 20.05
CA THR A 39 28.60 -21.69 19.97
C THR A 39 28.78 -21.11 21.38
N ASN A 40 29.30 -19.91 21.51
CA ASN A 40 29.41 -19.20 22.80
C ASN A 40 28.07 -18.96 23.52
N LYS A 41 26.95 -19.32 22.91
CA LYS A 41 25.59 -19.18 23.46
C LYS A 41 24.89 -20.52 23.71
N GLY A 42 25.59 -21.65 23.53
CA GLY A 42 25.08 -23.00 23.74
C GLY A 42 25.11 -23.87 22.48
N ASN A 43 24.64 -25.12 22.63
CA ASN A 43 24.67 -26.15 21.62
C ASN A 43 23.36 -26.16 20.84
N SER A 44 23.44 -26.26 19.53
CA SER A 44 22.29 -26.33 18.62
C SER A 44 22.40 -27.54 17.69
N PRO A 45 21.34 -28.36 17.53
CA PRO A 45 21.37 -29.51 16.63
C PRO A 45 21.25 -29.04 15.16
N LEU A 46 22.16 -29.47 14.30
CA LEU A 46 22.03 -29.40 12.84
C LEU A 46 21.27 -30.64 12.36
N LYS A 47 20.13 -30.42 11.71
CA LYS A 47 19.22 -31.48 11.28
C LYS A 47 19.23 -31.68 9.77
N ALA A 48 18.97 -32.92 9.34
CA ALA A 48 18.77 -33.24 7.92
C ALA A 48 17.56 -32.50 7.34
N LYS A 49 17.74 -31.89 6.14
CA LYS A 49 16.69 -31.18 5.40
C LYS A 49 15.95 -32.06 4.36
N GLY A 50 16.26 -33.34 4.35
CA GLY A 50 15.67 -34.32 3.43
C GLY A 50 16.12 -35.73 3.77
N SER A 51 15.73 -36.69 2.93
CA SER A 51 16.18 -38.09 3.04
C SER A 51 17.31 -38.33 2.07
N TYR A 52 18.47 -38.72 2.58
CA TYR A 52 19.68 -39.01 1.78
C TYR A 52 20.61 -39.99 2.47
N LYS A 53 21.54 -40.53 1.75
CA LYS A 53 22.58 -41.41 2.27
C LYS A 53 23.88 -40.62 2.44
N ILE A 54 24.54 -40.79 3.59
CA ILE A 54 25.81 -40.15 3.90
C ILE A 54 26.92 -40.85 3.14
N GLU A 55 27.64 -40.15 2.27
CA GLU A 55 28.74 -40.67 1.51
C GLU A 55 30.10 -40.33 2.11
N GLU A 56 30.23 -39.14 2.73
CA GLU A 56 31.45 -38.68 3.33
C GLU A 56 31.19 -37.64 4.40
N ILE A 57 31.90 -37.72 5.56
CA ILE A 57 31.89 -36.70 6.59
C ILE A 57 33.18 -35.89 6.49
N LYS A 58 33.08 -34.58 6.29
CA LYS A 58 34.21 -33.67 6.04
C LYS A 58 34.77 -33.01 7.29
N VAL A 59 34.17 -33.23 8.42
CA VAL A 59 34.51 -32.57 9.71
C VAL A 59 34.67 -33.59 10.81
N THR A 60 35.42 -33.20 11.87
CA THR A 60 35.63 -34.00 13.07
C THR A 60 35.08 -33.29 14.30
N GLU A 61 34.79 -34.05 15.36
CA GLU A 61 34.37 -33.44 16.63
C GLU A 61 35.47 -32.50 17.18
N GLY A 62 35.08 -31.34 17.67
CA GLY A 62 35.97 -30.27 18.12
C GLY A 62 36.50 -29.34 17.03
N GLN A 63 36.30 -29.62 15.75
CA GLN A 63 36.76 -28.80 14.63
C GLN A 63 35.99 -27.49 14.61
N GLU A 64 36.69 -26.37 14.35
CA GLU A 64 36.10 -25.07 14.13
C GLU A 64 35.60 -24.97 12.68
N VAL A 65 34.35 -24.53 12.51
CA VAL A 65 33.66 -24.36 11.20
C VAL A 65 32.99 -22.99 11.11
N LYS A 66 32.87 -22.49 9.86
CA LYS A 66 32.24 -21.21 9.53
C LYS A 66 31.00 -21.43 8.67
N VAL A 67 30.13 -20.44 8.65
CA VAL A 67 28.99 -20.45 7.70
C VAL A 67 29.50 -20.55 6.27
N GLY A 68 28.99 -21.52 5.53
CA GLY A 68 29.43 -21.88 4.16
C GLY A 68 30.30 -23.13 4.08
N ASP A 69 30.93 -23.58 5.18
CA ASP A 69 31.77 -24.78 5.17
C ASP A 69 30.93 -26.05 4.92
N THR A 70 31.45 -26.94 4.09
CA THR A 70 30.84 -28.25 3.81
C THR A 70 31.11 -29.20 4.96
N LEU A 71 30.08 -29.70 5.59
CA LEU A 71 30.17 -30.61 6.75
C LEU A 71 30.14 -32.07 6.35
N LEU A 72 29.38 -32.41 5.28
CA LEU A 72 29.31 -33.77 4.77
C LEU A 72 28.88 -33.75 3.28
N ILE A 73 29.15 -34.87 2.59
CA ILE A 73 28.65 -35.16 1.24
C ILE A 73 27.61 -36.27 1.34
N ALA A 74 26.49 -36.07 0.66
CA ALA A 74 25.39 -37.03 0.62
C ALA A 74 24.96 -37.35 -0.80
N SER A 75 24.46 -38.57 -1.04
CA SER A 75 23.80 -39.00 -2.26
C SER A 75 22.32 -39.31 -2.04
N GLY A 76 21.47 -39.03 -3.05
CA GLY A 76 20.05 -39.29 -3.03
C GLY A 76 19.24 -38.04 -3.42
N GLU A 77 18.05 -38.25 -3.97
CA GLU A 77 17.15 -37.19 -4.35
C GLU A 77 16.51 -36.54 -3.11
N VAL A 78 16.60 -35.22 -3.02
CA VAL A 78 15.66 -34.43 -2.19
C VAL A 78 14.34 -34.37 -2.97
N VAL A 79 13.58 -35.45 -2.97
CA VAL A 79 12.18 -35.39 -3.37
C VAL A 79 11.43 -34.82 -2.18
N ALA A 80 11.22 -33.51 -2.18
CA ALA A 80 10.11 -32.91 -1.47
C ALA A 80 8.81 -33.42 -2.13
N LYS A 81 8.44 -34.67 -1.87
CA LYS A 81 7.05 -35.09 -2.05
C LYS A 81 6.27 -34.33 -1.01
N GLU A 82 5.35 -33.49 -1.48
CA GLU A 82 4.17 -33.15 -0.68
C GLU A 82 3.44 -34.44 -0.31
N THR A 83 3.90 -35.06 0.75
CA THR A 83 3.09 -36.06 1.44
C THR A 83 1.98 -35.26 2.10
N LYS A 84 0.73 -35.44 1.65
CA LYS A 84 -0.44 -35.20 2.51
C LYS A 84 -0.08 -35.80 3.85
N LYS A 85 0.21 -34.93 4.85
CA LYS A 85 0.41 -35.34 6.22
C LYS A 85 -0.86 -36.06 6.65
N VAL A 86 -0.83 -37.37 6.73
CA VAL A 86 -1.78 -38.10 7.55
C VAL A 86 -1.39 -37.75 8.98
N ASP A 87 -2.15 -36.85 9.57
CA ASP A 87 -1.93 -36.31 10.91
C ASP A 87 -2.32 -37.39 11.93
N TYR A 88 -1.40 -38.30 12.20
CA TYR A 88 -1.57 -39.35 13.21
C TYR A 88 -1.75 -38.79 14.64
N PHE A 89 -1.41 -37.54 14.90
CA PHE A 89 -1.59 -36.82 16.15
C PHE A 89 -2.72 -35.79 16.11
N GLY A 90 -3.40 -35.65 14.99
CA GLY A 90 -4.45 -34.67 14.76
C GLY A 90 -5.61 -34.71 15.75
N ASN A 91 -5.84 -35.88 16.34
CA ASN A 91 -6.87 -36.06 17.37
C ASN A 91 -6.37 -35.88 18.83
N LEU A 92 -5.08 -35.64 19.05
CA LEU A 92 -4.50 -35.53 20.38
C LEU A 92 -4.18 -34.10 20.82
N ILE A 93 -4.12 -33.13 19.88
CA ILE A 93 -3.91 -31.73 20.21
C ILE A 93 -5.23 -30.98 19.93
N GLN A 94 -6.07 -30.91 20.94
CA GLN A 94 -7.22 -30.01 20.91
C GLN A 94 -6.73 -28.57 20.80
N GLY A 95 -7.23 -27.79 19.84
CA GLY A 95 -6.99 -26.36 19.76
C GLY A 95 -7.50 -25.65 21.02
N LYS A 96 -6.87 -24.56 21.40
CA LYS A 96 -7.33 -23.73 22.50
C LYS A 96 -8.70 -23.16 22.16
N LYS A 97 -9.67 -23.29 23.08
CA LYS A 97 -10.95 -22.59 23.00
C LYS A 97 -11.02 -21.58 24.14
N GLU A 98 -11.23 -20.30 23.80
CA GLU A 98 -11.27 -19.23 24.77
C GLU A 98 -12.47 -18.31 24.52
N ASN A 99 -13.23 -18.00 25.57
CA ASN A 99 -14.31 -17.03 25.54
C ASN A 99 -13.82 -15.74 26.18
N LEU A 100 -14.03 -14.61 25.52
CA LEU A 100 -13.55 -13.29 25.91
C LEU A 100 -14.71 -12.28 25.92
N ASN A 101 -14.76 -11.44 26.96
CA ASN A 101 -15.68 -10.32 27.06
C ASN A 101 -14.89 -9.02 27.14
N ILE A 102 -15.21 -8.06 26.28
CA ILE A 102 -14.44 -6.82 26.12
C ILE A 102 -15.31 -5.61 25.80
N ASP A 103 -14.73 -4.42 25.93
CA ASP A 103 -15.42 -3.17 25.59
C ASP A 103 -15.37 -2.89 24.09
N LEU A 104 -14.22 -3.16 23.43
CA LEU A 104 -13.98 -2.85 22.04
C LEU A 104 -13.26 -3.99 21.30
N LEU A 105 -13.91 -4.54 20.28
CA LEU A 105 -13.29 -5.41 19.29
C LEU A 105 -13.04 -4.62 18.00
N VAL A 106 -11.81 -4.68 17.49
CA VAL A 106 -11.46 -4.14 16.18
C VAL A 106 -11.08 -5.28 15.25
N VAL A 107 -11.77 -5.39 14.10
CA VAL A 107 -11.56 -6.44 13.10
C VAL A 107 -10.83 -5.85 11.89
N GLY A 108 -9.55 -6.22 11.74
CA GLY A 108 -8.62 -5.71 10.73
C GLY A 108 -7.65 -4.68 11.31
N ALA A 109 -6.35 -4.86 11.03
CA ALA A 109 -5.27 -4.01 11.52
C ALA A 109 -4.67 -3.08 10.44
N GLY A 110 -5.49 -2.64 9.47
CA GLY A 110 -5.14 -1.56 8.56
C GLY A 110 -5.08 -0.20 9.27
N PRO A 111 -4.82 0.91 8.53
CA PRO A 111 -4.70 2.26 9.13
C PRO A 111 -5.87 2.65 10.03
N GLY A 112 -7.09 2.36 9.64
CA GLY A 112 -8.27 2.59 10.49
C GLY A 112 -8.24 1.72 11.75
N GLY A 113 -7.97 0.40 11.59
CA GLY A 113 -8.10 -0.54 12.69
C GLY A 113 -7.04 -0.38 13.78
N TYR A 114 -5.76 -0.31 13.44
CA TYR A 114 -4.73 -0.15 14.48
C TYR A 114 -4.82 1.22 15.17
N VAL A 115 -5.21 2.28 14.44
CA VAL A 115 -5.43 3.60 15.04
C VAL A 115 -6.61 3.58 16.01
N SER A 116 -7.74 2.97 15.61
CA SER A 116 -8.92 2.81 16.49
C SER A 116 -8.57 2.03 17.76
N ALA A 117 -7.84 0.91 17.60
CA ALA A 117 -7.47 0.09 18.74
C ALA A 117 -6.57 0.84 19.72
N ILE A 118 -5.54 1.54 19.22
CA ILE A 118 -4.63 2.33 20.06
C ILE A 118 -5.39 3.49 20.71
N TYR A 119 -6.24 4.20 19.97
CA TYR A 119 -6.99 5.34 20.49
C TYR A 119 -8.01 4.90 21.53
N GLY A 120 -8.75 3.80 21.28
CA GLY A 120 -9.69 3.22 22.24
C GLY A 120 -9.02 2.79 23.55
N ALA A 121 -7.87 2.09 23.46
CA ALA A 121 -7.10 1.70 24.63
C ALA A 121 -6.58 2.92 25.42
N LYS A 122 -6.10 3.98 24.76
CA LYS A 122 -5.69 5.23 25.41
C LYS A 122 -6.85 5.97 26.10
N LYS A 123 -8.07 5.76 25.63
CA LYS A 123 -9.30 6.29 26.24
C LYS A 123 -9.87 5.36 27.31
N GLY A 124 -9.20 4.24 27.62
CA GLY A 124 -9.55 3.34 28.73
C GLY A 124 -10.42 2.14 28.37
N LEU A 125 -10.70 1.91 27.07
CA LEU A 125 -11.45 0.73 26.64
C LEU A 125 -10.56 -0.53 26.68
N ASN A 126 -11.09 -1.63 27.23
CA ASN A 126 -10.47 -2.95 27.10
C ASN A 126 -10.62 -3.41 25.65
N THR A 127 -9.51 -3.43 24.92
CA THR A 127 -9.48 -3.54 23.45
C THR A 127 -8.78 -4.81 22.99
N ILE A 128 -9.41 -5.51 22.05
CA ILE A 128 -8.79 -6.59 21.27
C ILE A 128 -8.74 -6.16 19.79
N LEU A 129 -7.59 -6.40 19.15
CA LEU A 129 -7.41 -6.24 17.71
C LEU A 129 -7.24 -7.62 17.07
N VAL A 130 -8.01 -7.87 16.01
CA VAL A 130 -7.92 -9.10 15.21
C VAL A 130 -7.34 -8.78 13.84
N GLU A 131 -6.34 -9.55 13.40
CA GLU A 131 -5.74 -9.43 12.07
C GLU A 131 -5.43 -10.81 11.49
N LYS A 132 -5.84 -11.03 10.25
CA LYS A 132 -5.60 -12.32 9.57
C LYS A 132 -4.23 -12.43 8.94
N ASP A 133 -3.68 -11.31 8.44
CA ASP A 133 -2.43 -11.26 7.69
C ASP A 133 -1.34 -10.47 8.46
N ASN A 134 -1.05 -9.25 8.01
CA ASN A 134 0.01 -8.41 8.54
C ASN A 134 -0.53 -7.10 9.12
N LEU A 135 0.03 -6.66 10.23
CA LEU A 135 -0.23 -5.34 10.80
C LEU A 135 0.03 -4.23 9.77
N GLY A 136 -0.81 -3.19 9.80
CA GLY A 136 -0.72 -2.07 8.87
C GLY A 136 -1.56 -2.22 7.59
N GLY A 137 -2.15 -3.42 7.35
CA GLY A 137 -3.08 -3.68 6.25
C GLY A 137 -2.49 -3.40 4.86
N THR A 138 -3.36 -3.10 3.90
CA THR A 138 -2.99 -2.82 2.50
C THR A 138 -1.96 -1.69 2.38
N CYS A 139 -2.22 -0.56 3.01
CA CYS A 139 -1.39 0.65 2.86
C CYS A 139 0.09 0.38 3.20
N LEU A 140 0.35 -0.28 4.32
CA LEU A 140 1.71 -0.50 4.80
C LEU A 140 2.41 -1.68 4.10
N ASN A 141 1.67 -2.72 3.73
CA ASN A 141 2.27 -3.95 3.22
C ASN A 141 2.32 -4.04 1.70
N VAL A 142 1.26 -3.60 0.99
CA VAL A 142 1.08 -3.80 -0.45
C VAL A 142 0.44 -2.60 -1.15
N GLY A 143 0.59 -1.39 -0.59
CA GLY A 143 -0.02 -0.16 -1.10
C GLY A 143 0.89 1.05 -0.95
N CYS A 144 0.46 2.03 -0.15
CA CYS A 144 1.07 3.37 -0.05
C CYS A 144 2.59 3.34 0.21
N ILE A 145 3.02 2.69 1.29
CA ILE A 145 4.43 2.73 1.72
C ILE A 145 5.35 1.99 0.75
N PRO A 146 5.04 0.74 0.33
CA PRO A 146 5.83 0.08 -0.70
C PRO A 146 5.95 0.88 -2.00
N THR A 147 4.84 1.43 -2.51
CA THR A 147 4.83 2.24 -3.73
C THR A 147 5.74 3.47 -3.57
N LYS A 148 5.56 4.27 -2.51
CA LYS A 148 6.35 5.49 -2.27
C LYS A 148 7.84 5.19 -2.05
N SER A 149 8.16 4.03 -1.48
CA SER A 149 9.55 3.56 -1.40
C SER A 149 10.15 3.27 -2.78
N LEU A 150 9.38 2.68 -3.71
CA LEU A 150 9.80 2.44 -5.08
C LEU A 150 9.87 3.73 -5.89
N VAL A 151 8.86 4.61 -5.77
CA VAL A 151 8.83 5.95 -6.40
C VAL A 151 10.11 6.70 -6.05
N LYS A 152 10.48 6.79 -4.75
CA LYS A 152 11.70 7.50 -4.36
C LYS A 152 12.98 6.86 -4.91
N SER A 153 13.01 5.54 -5.08
CA SER A 153 14.15 4.87 -5.72
C SER A 153 14.22 5.17 -7.23
N ALA A 154 13.05 5.26 -7.89
CA ALA A 154 12.95 5.58 -9.31
C ALA A 154 13.32 7.05 -9.58
N GLU A 155 12.87 7.98 -8.73
CA GLU A 155 13.25 9.39 -8.78
C GLU A 155 14.78 9.55 -8.66
N ALA A 156 15.38 8.98 -7.61
CA ALA A 156 16.82 9.05 -7.40
C ALA A 156 17.64 8.45 -8.56
N TYR A 157 17.10 7.40 -9.21
CA TYR A 157 17.72 6.82 -10.39
C TYR A 157 17.61 7.74 -11.60
N ASN A 158 16.42 8.31 -11.82
CA ASN A 158 16.16 9.24 -12.92
C ASN A 158 16.96 10.55 -12.76
N GLU A 159 17.01 11.13 -11.55
CA GLU A 159 17.86 12.30 -11.25
C GLU A 159 19.33 12.02 -11.55
N ALA A 160 19.82 10.84 -11.19
CA ALA A 160 21.20 10.45 -11.47
C ALA A 160 21.48 10.26 -12.98
N LEU A 161 20.50 9.80 -13.77
CA LEU A 161 20.62 9.72 -15.24
C LEU A 161 20.65 11.12 -15.90
N ASN A 162 20.00 12.11 -15.29
CA ASN A 162 19.90 13.49 -15.78
C ASN A 162 20.89 14.43 -15.03
N GLY A 163 21.99 13.90 -14.50
CA GLY A 163 22.95 14.64 -13.69
C GLY A 163 23.59 15.85 -14.37
N GLU A 164 23.62 15.89 -15.71
CA GLU A 164 24.14 17.03 -16.47
C GLU A 164 23.43 18.34 -16.13
N GLU A 165 22.13 18.31 -15.89
CA GLU A 165 21.33 19.46 -15.45
C GLU A 165 21.88 20.07 -14.14
N PHE A 166 22.40 19.20 -13.26
CA PHE A 166 22.98 19.59 -11.95
C PHE A 166 24.51 19.75 -11.99
N GLY A 167 25.12 19.68 -13.18
CA GLY A 167 26.55 19.93 -13.38
C GLY A 167 27.45 18.73 -13.10
N PHE A 168 26.93 17.49 -13.11
CA PHE A 168 27.74 16.29 -12.97
C PHE A 168 27.37 15.21 -13.99
N GLU A 169 28.37 14.38 -14.36
CA GLU A 169 28.23 13.27 -15.29
C GLU A 169 28.46 11.94 -14.55
N ILE A 170 27.57 10.98 -14.76
CA ILE A 170 27.72 9.62 -14.25
C ILE A 170 27.98 8.67 -15.41
N LYS A 171 29.19 8.07 -15.46
CA LYS A 171 29.63 7.23 -16.56
C LYS A 171 29.00 5.83 -16.60
N ASP A 172 28.64 5.25 -15.45
CA ASP A 172 28.06 3.90 -15.37
C ASP A 172 27.15 3.81 -14.14
N ILE A 173 25.84 3.68 -14.39
CA ILE A 173 24.83 3.48 -13.38
C ILE A 173 24.21 2.09 -13.56
N LYS A 174 24.22 1.27 -12.51
CA LYS A 174 23.57 -0.05 -12.50
C LYS A 174 22.41 -0.08 -11.52
N LEU A 175 21.22 -0.25 -12.06
CA LEU A 175 20.02 -0.50 -11.26
C LEU A 175 20.01 -1.97 -10.81
N ASP A 176 19.82 -2.20 -9.51
CA ASP A 176 19.65 -3.52 -8.91
C ASP A 176 18.27 -3.59 -8.23
N MET A 177 17.28 -4.12 -8.95
CA MET A 177 15.91 -4.24 -8.44
C MET A 177 15.81 -5.07 -7.17
N LYS A 178 16.67 -6.07 -6.96
CA LYS A 178 16.70 -6.86 -5.72
C LYS A 178 17.03 -5.97 -4.51
N LYS A 179 17.96 -5.02 -4.66
CA LYS A 179 18.28 -4.04 -3.62
C LYS A 179 17.17 -3.02 -3.42
N VAL A 180 16.51 -2.58 -4.49
CA VAL A 180 15.34 -1.68 -4.42
C VAL A 180 14.22 -2.35 -3.62
N ILE A 181 13.88 -3.60 -3.94
CA ILE A 181 12.88 -4.38 -3.23
C ILE A 181 13.29 -4.62 -1.76
N ALA A 182 14.55 -4.98 -1.51
CA ALA A 182 15.05 -5.17 -0.14
C ALA A 182 14.96 -3.89 0.70
N ARG A 183 15.23 -2.70 0.11
CA ARG A 183 15.03 -1.41 0.76
C ARG A 183 13.55 -1.19 1.14
N LYS A 184 12.64 -1.42 0.20
CA LYS A 184 11.19 -1.34 0.43
C LYS A 184 10.76 -2.28 1.58
N ASP A 185 11.21 -3.53 1.57
CA ASP A 185 10.88 -4.51 2.62
C ASP A 185 11.44 -4.14 4.00
N LYS A 186 12.64 -3.56 4.05
CA LYS A 186 13.22 -3.03 5.28
C LYS A 186 12.34 -1.92 5.87
N ILE A 187 11.88 -0.97 5.05
CA ILE A 187 11.02 0.14 5.48
C ILE A 187 9.69 -0.43 6.00
N ARG A 188 9.05 -1.31 5.25
CA ARG A 188 7.81 -2.00 5.65
C ARG A 188 7.97 -2.69 6.99
N ASN A 189 9.01 -3.51 7.15
CA ASN A 189 9.23 -4.29 8.37
C ASN A 189 9.49 -3.39 9.59
N ASN A 190 10.19 -2.28 9.44
CA ASN A 190 10.41 -1.31 10.52
C ASN A 190 9.07 -0.71 11.00
N LEU A 191 8.19 -0.35 10.06
CA LEU A 191 6.89 0.26 10.39
C LEU A 191 5.94 -0.77 11.00
N VAL A 192 5.90 -2.00 10.48
CA VAL A 192 5.13 -3.12 11.08
C VAL A 192 5.58 -3.37 12.52
N GLY A 193 6.89 -3.43 12.75
CA GLY A 193 7.46 -3.57 14.11
C GLY A 193 7.10 -2.38 15.02
N GLY A 194 7.00 -1.17 14.47
CA GLY A 194 6.54 0.01 15.20
C GLY A 194 5.08 -0.10 15.66
N ILE A 195 4.20 -0.60 14.79
CA ILE A 195 2.80 -0.84 15.15
C ILE A 195 2.71 -1.92 16.25
N ASP A 196 3.40 -3.04 16.09
CA ASP A 196 3.42 -4.11 17.09
C ASP A 196 3.88 -3.59 18.47
N TYR A 197 4.96 -2.81 18.49
CA TYR A 197 5.43 -2.13 19.71
C TYR A 197 4.34 -1.24 20.34
N LEU A 198 3.62 -0.44 19.54
CA LEU A 198 2.57 0.45 20.04
C LEU A 198 1.37 -0.33 20.60
N LEU A 199 0.98 -1.44 19.96
CA LEU A 199 -0.08 -2.30 20.46
C LEU A 199 0.29 -2.89 21.83
N ASN A 200 1.50 -3.44 21.96
CA ASN A 200 2.01 -3.99 23.22
C ASN A 200 2.10 -2.93 24.30
N LYS A 201 2.61 -1.72 23.98
CA LYS A 201 2.73 -0.62 24.95
C LYS A 201 1.39 -0.12 25.50
N ASN A 202 0.32 -0.24 24.69
CA ASN A 202 -1.04 0.14 25.10
C ASN A 202 -1.85 -1.05 25.63
N ASN A 203 -1.22 -2.21 25.94
CA ASN A 203 -1.85 -3.43 26.44
C ASN A 203 -2.98 -3.97 25.57
N ILE A 204 -2.90 -3.75 24.24
CA ILE A 204 -3.88 -4.26 23.29
C ILE A 204 -3.54 -5.71 22.97
N ARG A 205 -4.49 -6.60 23.18
CA ARG A 205 -4.34 -8.01 22.81
C ARG A 205 -4.53 -8.15 21.30
N LEU A 206 -3.45 -8.51 20.59
CA LEU A 206 -3.52 -8.88 19.18
C LEU A 206 -3.83 -10.37 19.05
N ILE A 207 -4.90 -10.73 18.35
CA ILE A 207 -5.22 -12.10 17.95
C ILE A 207 -5.02 -12.21 16.44
N LYS A 208 -4.01 -12.97 16.01
CA LYS A 208 -3.82 -13.29 14.59
C LYS A 208 -4.77 -14.40 14.20
N GLY A 209 -5.72 -14.13 13.31
CA GLY A 209 -6.70 -15.11 12.86
C GLY A 209 -7.82 -14.47 12.03
N GLU A 210 -8.64 -15.31 11.44
CA GLU A 210 -9.81 -14.90 10.66
C GLU A 210 -11.01 -14.71 11.58
N ALA A 211 -11.62 -13.51 11.51
CA ALA A 211 -12.80 -13.15 12.26
C ALA A 211 -14.08 -13.38 11.43
N SER A 212 -15.09 -13.95 12.04
CA SER A 212 -16.43 -14.12 11.46
C SER A 212 -17.51 -13.91 12.53
N PHE A 213 -18.61 -13.28 12.16
CA PHE A 213 -19.74 -13.07 13.07
C PHE A 213 -20.49 -14.38 13.35
N ILE A 214 -20.79 -14.63 14.62
CA ILE A 214 -21.73 -15.65 15.08
C ILE A 214 -23.13 -15.02 15.19
N ASP A 215 -23.20 -13.81 15.72
CA ASP A 215 -24.38 -12.96 15.83
C ASP A 215 -23.94 -11.48 15.89
N ASN A 216 -24.87 -10.55 16.13
CA ASN A 216 -24.57 -9.11 16.17
C ASN A 216 -23.47 -8.70 17.15
N HIS A 217 -23.23 -9.44 18.23
CA HIS A 217 -22.29 -9.07 19.28
C HIS A 217 -21.18 -10.11 19.53
N LYS A 218 -21.24 -11.25 18.86
CA LYS A 218 -20.27 -12.34 19.02
C LYS A 218 -19.50 -12.60 17.74
N VAL A 219 -18.21 -12.60 17.86
CA VAL A 219 -17.27 -12.87 16.76
C VAL A 219 -16.42 -14.08 17.11
N LEU A 220 -16.38 -15.05 16.20
CA LEU A 220 -15.46 -16.17 16.23
C LEU A 220 -14.17 -15.80 15.51
N VAL A 221 -13.03 -15.98 16.19
CA VAL A 221 -11.72 -15.82 15.55
C VAL A 221 -11.04 -17.18 15.49
N LYS A 222 -10.67 -17.61 14.28
CA LYS A 222 -9.95 -18.88 14.04
C LYS A 222 -8.48 -18.61 13.72
N LYS A 223 -7.58 -19.29 14.46
CA LYS A 223 -6.15 -19.29 14.21
C LYS A 223 -5.63 -20.73 14.17
N GLY A 224 -5.59 -21.31 12.99
CA GLY A 224 -5.31 -22.74 12.84
C GLY A 224 -6.35 -23.60 13.54
N ARG A 225 -5.97 -24.23 14.67
CA ARG A 225 -6.90 -25.02 15.50
C ARG A 225 -7.46 -24.26 16.70
N ASP A 226 -6.89 -23.09 17.01
CA ASP A 226 -7.36 -22.26 18.11
C ASP A 226 -8.61 -21.47 17.71
N GLU A 227 -9.57 -21.41 18.60
CA GLU A 227 -10.84 -20.71 18.45
C GLU A 227 -11.02 -19.74 19.63
N TYR A 228 -11.31 -18.49 19.30
CA TYR A 228 -11.64 -17.45 20.28
C TYR A 228 -13.04 -16.95 19.99
N THR A 229 -13.95 -17.13 20.94
CA THR A 229 -15.29 -16.51 20.87
C THR A 229 -15.22 -15.20 21.66
N ILE A 230 -15.41 -14.09 20.97
CA ILE A 230 -15.30 -12.75 21.55
C ILE A 230 -16.67 -12.13 21.58
N GLU A 231 -17.16 -11.83 22.76
CA GLU A 231 -18.36 -11.01 23.00
C GLU A 231 -17.90 -9.59 23.31
N ALA A 232 -18.30 -8.61 22.48
CA ALA A 232 -17.85 -7.24 22.59
C ALA A 232 -19.04 -6.29 22.74
N LYS A 233 -18.93 -5.28 23.60
CA LYS A 233 -19.93 -4.21 23.69
C LYS A 233 -19.98 -3.38 22.43
N ASN A 234 -18.81 -3.14 21.83
CA ASN A 234 -18.66 -2.41 20.58
C ASN A 234 -17.72 -3.13 19.64
N ILE A 235 -18.03 -3.11 18.34
CA ILE A 235 -17.25 -3.73 17.27
C ILE A 235 -16.98 -2.67 16.20
N ILE A 236 -15.70 -2.52 15.82
CA ILE A 236 -15.29 -1.72 14.66
C ILE A 236 -14.83 -2.69 13.56
N ILE A 237 -15.55 -2.70 12.44
CA ILE A 237 -15.20 -3.45 11.24
C ILE A 237 -14.27 -2.57 10.39
N ALA A 238 -13.00 -2.99 10.26
CA ALA A 238 -11.93 -2.26 9.55
C ALA A 238 -11.20 -3.17 8.55
N THR A 239 -11.94 -4.06 7.88
CA THR A 239 -11.39 -5.10 6.99
C THR A 239 -10.90 -4.59 5.64
N GLY A 240 -11.12 -3.31 5.36
CA GLY A 240 -10.55 -2.61 4.22
C GLY A 240 -11.10 -3.07 2.87
N SER A 241 -10.20 -3.22 1.90
CA SER A 241 -10.52 -3.56 0.52
C SER A 241 -9.61 -4.66 -0.03
N LYS A 242 -10.04 -5.28 -1.12
CA LYS A 242 -9.27 -6.21 -1.95
C LYS A 242 -9.19 -5.70 -3.39
N ILE A 243 -8.29 -6.25 -4.18
CA ILE A 243 -8.14 -5.89 -5.60
C ILE A 243 -9.40 -6.27 -6.35
N SER A 244 -9.95 -5.35 -7.14
CA SER A 244 -11.11 -5.60 -8.00
C SER A 244 -10.76 -6.62 -9.08
N LYS A 245 -11.65 -7.58 -9.30
CA LYS A 245 -11.49 -8.58 -10.35
C LYS A 245 -12.27 -8.17 -11.58
N ILE A 246 -11.65 -8.35 -12.74
CA ILE A 246 -12.32 -8.25 -14.04
C ILE A 246 -12.21 -9.59 -14.75
N SER A 247 -13.26 -9.97 -15.43
CA SER A 247 -13.29 -11.21 -16.19
C SER A 247 -13.05 -10.89 -17.67
N ILE A 248 -11.80 -10.96 -18.09
CA ILE A 248 -11.39 -10.90 -19.50
C ILE A 248 -10.52 -12.11 -19.83
N PRO A 249 -10.61 -12.66 -21.05
CA PRO A 249 -9.75 -13.75 -21.48
C PRO A 249 -8.26 -13.39 -21.33
N GLY A 250 -7.46 -14.29 -20.74
CA GLY A 250 -6.04 -14.11 -20.57
C GLY A 250 -5.58 -13.35 -19.33
N ILE A 251 -6.49 -12.95 -18.44
CA ILE A 251 -6.15 -12.19 -17.21
C ILE A 251 -5.24 -12.98 -16.26
N ASP A 252 -5.31 -14.31 -16.28
CA ASP A 252 -4.54 -15.20 -15.39
C ASP A 252 -3.21 -15.66 -16.02
N LEU A 253 -2.78 -15.08 -17.15
CA LEU A 253 -1.52 -15.44 -17.79
C LEU A 253 -0.32 -15.02 -16.91
N PRO A 254 0.80 -15.78 -16.90
CA PRO A 254 1.91 -15.59 -15.93
C PRO A 254 2.64 -14.24 -16.00
N PHE A 255 2.49 -13.50 -17.09
CA PHE A 255 3.08 -12.16 -17.25
C PHE A 255 2.11 -11.04 -16.86
N VAL A 256 0.86 -11.36 -16.52
CA VAL A 256 -0.13 -10.42 -16.01
C VAL A 256 0.04 -10.31 -14.52
N LEU A 257 0.21 -9.09 -14.04
CA LEU A 257 0.47 -8.76 -12.64
C LEU A 257 -0.68 -7.91 -12.10
N ASN A 258 -0.98 -8.08 -10.84
CA ASN A 258 -1.71 -7.09 -10.05
C ASN A 258 -0.73 -6.13 -9.33
N SER A 259 -1.26 -5.10 -8.66
CA SER A 259 -0.43 -4.10 -7.96
C SER A 259 0.43 -4.70 -6.84
N THR A 260 -0.04 -5.74 -6.14
CA THR A 260 0.72 -6.43 -5.08
C THR A 260 1.93 -7.18 -5.63
N GLU A 261 1.74 -7.89 -6.75
CA GLU A 261 2.79 -8.63 -7.43
C GLU A 261 3.83 -7.68 -8.06
N ALA A 262 3.37 -6.59 -8.66
CA ALA A 262 4.24 -5.56 -9.21
C ALA A 262 5.18 -4.94 -8.16
N LEU A 263 4.70 -4.70 -6.94
CA LEU A 263 5.51 -4.20 -5.81
C LEU A 263 6.55 -5.18 -5.28
N SER A 264 6.48 -6.44 -5.68
CA SER A 264 7.40 -7.51 -5.26
C SER A 264 8.28 -8.04 -6.40
N ASN A 265 8.11 -7.49 -7.60
CA ASN A 265 8.87 -7.93 -8.77
C ASN A 265 10.34 -7.50 -8.65
N THR A 266 11.25 -8.46 -8.66
CA THR A 266 12.70 -8.25 -8.56
C THR A 266 13.40 -8.10 -9.91
N GLU A 267 12.65 -8.20 -11.00
CA GLU A 267 13.12 -8.04 -12.37
C GLU A 267 12.44 -6.85 -13.02
N LEU A 268 13.21 -5.89 -13.51
CA LEU A 268 12.67 -4.75 -14.23
C LEU A 268 12.34 -5.19 -15.67
N PRO A 269 11.07 -5.11 -16.10
CA PRO A 269 10.72 -5.43 -17.48
C PRO A 269 11.21 -4.33 -18.43
N LYS A 270 11.47 -4.66 -19.70
CA LYS A 270 11.79 -3.67 -20.73
C LYS A 270 10.57 -2.86 -21.15
N SER A 271 9.40 -3.49 -21.07
CA SER A 271 8.13 -2.85 -21.42
C SER A 271 6.99 -3.36 -20.56
N ILE A 272 6.03 -2.49 -20.29
CA ILE A 272 4.81 -2.80 -19.52
C ILE A 272 3.60 -2.11 -20.13
N THR A 273 2.48 -2.84 -20.19
CA THR A 273 1.17 -2.27 -20.51
C THR A 273 0.32 -2.28 -19.25
N ILE A 274 -0.18 -1.12 -18.85
CA ILE A 274 -1.00 -0.93 -17.66
C ILE A 274 -2.46 -0.79 -18.07
N ILE A 275 -3.34 -1.61 -17.51
CA ILE A 275 -4.78 -1.56 -17.72
C ILE A 275 -5.40 -0.79 -16.55
N GLY A 276 -5.88 0.42 -16.85
CA GLY A 276 -6.43 1.39 -15.91
C GLY A 276 -5.54 2.62 -15.73
N GLY A 277 -6.06 3.80 -16.06
CA GLY A 277 -5.41 5.13 -15.92
C GLY A 277 -5.84 5.89 -14.67
N GLY A 278 -6.33 5.18 -13.64
CA GLY A 278 -6.61 5.74 -12.32
C GLY A 278 -5.33 5.94 -11.49
N VAL A 279 -5.50 6.27 -10.20
CA VAL A 279 -4.39 6.62 -9.28
C VAL A 279 -3.29 5.55 -9.29
N ILE A 280 -3.64 4.28 -9.06
CA ILE A 280 -2.67 3.18 -8.99
C ILE A 280 -1.94 3.02 -10.33
N GLY A 281 -2.70 3.01 -11.44
CA GLY A 281 -2.11 2.82 -12.77
C GLY A 281 -1.15 3.95 -13.14
N MET A 282 -1.50 5.19 -12.87
CA MET A 282 -0.65 6.35 -13.18
C MET A 282 0.58 6.44 -12.26
N GLU A 283 0.46 6.13 -10.97
CA GLU A 283 1.63 6.03 -10.09
C GLU A 283 2.64 4.98 -10.59
N PHE A 284 2.16 3.80 -11.01
CA PHE A 284 3.02 2.77 -11.61
C PHE A 284 3.57 3.19 -12.99
N ALA A 285 2.79 3.92 -13.78
CA ALA A 285 3.24 4.40 -15.08
C ALA A 285 4.47 5.33 -14.95
N PHE A 286 4.39 6.31 -14.06
CA PHE A 286 5.51 7.21 -13.79
C PHE A 286 6.68 6.49 -13.08
N LEU A 287 6.40 5.58 -12.15
CA LEU A 287 7.40 4.75 -11.48
C LEU A 287 8.24 3.97 -12.50
N TYR A 288 7.60 3.21 -13.39
CA TYR A 288 8.30 2.41 -14.39
C TYR A 288 9.00 3.28 -15.44
N SER A 289 8.38 4.38 -15.87
CA SER A 289 9.01 5.35 -16.78
C SER A 289 10.29 5.93 -16.19
N ASN A 290 10.29 6.32 -14.91
CA ASN A 290 11.48 6.83 -14.24
C ASN A 290 12.58 5.76 -14.06
N PHE A 291 12.25 4.48 -14.11
CA PHE A 291 13.23 3.39 -14.21
C PHE A 291 13.68 3.09 -15.66
N GLY A 292 13.20 3.82 -16.65
CA GLY A 292 13.55 3.64 -18.07
C GLY A 292 12.78 2.53 -18.78
N VAL A 293 11.67 2.05 -18.22
CA VAL A 293 10.79 1.06 -18.84
C VAL A 293 9.89 1.73 -19.86
N LYS A 294 9.67 1.10 -21.03
CA LYS A 294 8.67 1.54 -22.01
C LYS A 294 7.27 1.24 -21.46
N VAL A 295 6.47 2.29 -21.24
CA VAL A 295 5.15 2.20 -20.61
C VAL A 295 4.04 2.56 -21.57
N ASN A 296 2.96 1.76 -21.57
CA ASN A 296 1.68 2.10 -22.16
C ASN A 296 0.58 1.97 -21.11
N VAL A 297 -0.43 2.85 -21.17
CA VAL A 297 -1.62 2.85 -20.31
C VAL A 297 -2.86 2.76 -21.18
N VAL A 298 -3.74 1.80 -20.90
CA VAL A 298 -5.04 1.66 -21.57
C VAL A 298 -6.12 1.97 -20.55
N GLU A 299 -6.87 3.07 -20.79
CA GLU A 299 -7.90 3.58 -19.89
C GLU A 299 -9.28 3.52 -20.57
N TYR A 300 -10.25 2.97 -19.83
CA TYR A 300 -11.62 2.84 -20.28
C TYR A 300 -12.34 4.20 -20.37
N GLU A 301 -12.11 5.06 -19.38
CA GLU A 301 -12.69 6.40 -19.34
C GLU A 301 -12.08 7.31 -20.42
N ASN A 302 -12.75 8.43 -20.70
CA ASN A 302 -12.31 9.39 -21.72
C ASN A 302 -11.06 10.21 -21.31
N ARG A 303 -10.62 10.11 -20.05
CA ARG A 303 -9.41 10.75 -19.52
C ARG A 303 -8.79 9.96 -18.39
N ILE A 304 -7.48 10.10 -18.19
CA ILE A 304 -6.78 9.58 -17.03
C ILE A 304 -7.15 10.38 -15.78
N LEU A 305 -7.02 9.78 -14.60
CA LEU A 305 -7.27 10.43 -13.31
C LEU A 305 -8.60 11.20 -13.26
N SER A 306 -9.68 10.58 -13.70
CA SER A 306 -11.01 11.22 -13.88
C SER A 306 -11.57 11.91 -12.63
N MET A 307 -10.99 11.64 -11.44
CA MET A 307 -11.39 12.22 -10.15
C MET A 307 -10.79 13.60 -9.86
N VAL A 308 -9.74 14.03 -10.58
CA VAL A 308 -9.16 15.37 -10.41
C VAL A 308 -9.80 16.38 -11.38
N ASP A 309 -9.50 17.66 -11.23
CA ASP A 309 -9.92 18.69 -12.18
C ASP A 309 -9.44 18.38 -13.60
N LEU A 310 -10.18 18.87 -14.60
CA LEU A 310 -9.88 18.60 -16.02
C LEU A 310 -8.49 19.09 -16.39
N ASP A 311 -8.18 20.33 -16.06
CA ASP A 311 -6.89 20.96 -16.35
C ASP A 311 -5.69 20.24 -15.67
N VAL A 312 -5.89 19.69 -14.49
CA VAL A 312 -4.87 18.83 -13.82
C VAL A 312 -4.68 17.52 -14.58
N SER A 313 -5.79 16.91 -15.05
CA SER A 313 -5.74 15.68 -15.85
C SER A 313 -5.06 15.91 -17.21
N GLU A 314 -5.30 17.06 -17.84
CA GLU A 314 -4.67 17.47 -19.11
C GLU A 314 -3.18 17.73 -18.93
N GLU A 315 -2.79 18.48 -17.90
CA GLU A 315 -1.39 18.78 -17.58
C GLU A 315 -0.58 17.49 -17.37
N ILE A 316 -1.07 16.56 -16.52
CA ILE A 316 -0.34 15.31 -16.29
C ILE A 316 -0.34 14.40 -17.52
N LEU A 317 -1.34 14.46 -18.39
CA LEU A 317 -1.38 13.76 -19.67
C LEU A 317 -0.26 14.23 -20.59
N ASP A 318 -0.07 15.55 -20.71
CA ASP A 318 0.97 16.13 -21.54
C ASP A 318 2.37 15.84 -20.99
N ILE A 319 2.55 15.90 -19.67
CA ILE A 319 3.78 15.47 -19.02
C ILE A 319 4.05 13.98 -19.24
N ALA A 320 3.04 13.11 -19.14
CA ALA A 320 3.19 11.68 -19.39
C ALA A 320 3.63 11.41 -20.85
N LYS A 321 3.01 12.10 -21.82
CA LYS A 321 3.40 12.00 -23.23
C LYS A 321 4.82 12.50 -23.50
N SER A 322 5.23 13.61 -22.88
CA SER A 322 6.60 14.14 -23.02
C SER A 322 7.66 13.17 -22.49
N LYS A 323 7.30 12.36 -21.47
CA LYS A 323 8.13 11.27 -20.95
C LYS A 323 8.06 9.98 -21.78
N GLY A 324 7.35 9.97 -22.91
CA GLY A 324 7.21 8.81 -23.78
C GLY A 324 6.24 7.73 -23.26
N ILE A 325 5.39 8.04 -22.29
CA ILE A 325 4.33 7.13 -21.84
C ILE A 325 3.19 7.15 -22.87
N GLY A 326 2.89 6.00 -23.48
CA GLY A 326 1.76 5.85 -24.38
C GLY A 326 0.45 5.83 -23.60
N ILE A 327 -0.47 6.76 -23.87
CA ILE A 327 -1.78 6.85 -23.21
C ILE A 327 -2.90 6.62 -24.23
N TYR A 328 -3.77 5.66 -23.95
CA TYR A 328 -4.93 5.28 -24.76
C TYR A 328 -6.19 5.39 -23.89
N THR A 329 -6.87 6.52 -23.96
CA THR A 329 -8.17 6.75 -23.29
C THR A 329 -9.33 6.27 -24.16
N SER A 330 -10.55 6.20 -23.61
CA SER A 330 -11.75 5.67 -24.29
C SER A 330 -11.49 4.28 -24.90
N SER A 331 -10.75 3.43 -24.18
CA SER A 331 -10.19 2.17 -24.68
C SER A 331 -10.59 1.00 -23.79
N LYS A 332 -11.38 0.09 -24.37
CA LYS A 332 -11.88 -1.11 -23.67
C LYS A 332 -11.01 -2.31 -23.97
N VAL A 333 -10.26 -2.80 -22.98
CA VAL A 333 -9.53 -4.06 -23.13
C VAL A 333 -10.52 -5.22 -23.28
N THR A 334 -10.35 -6.01 -24.33
CA THR A 334 -11.23 -7.13 -24.67
C THR A 334 -10.61 -8.47 -24.30
N ARG A 335 -9.29 -8.64 -24.48
CA ARG A 335 -8.57 -9.87 -24.15
C ARG A 335 -7.06 -9.62 -24.04
N ILE A 336 -6.38 -10.56 -23.42
CA ILE A 336 -4.91 -10.63 -23.34
C ILE A 336 -4.47 -11.96 -23.93
N GLU A 337 -3.49 -11.93 -24.80
CA GLU A 337 -2.94 -13.11 -25.46
C GLU A 337 -1.44 -13.21 -25.20
N LYS A 338 -0.87 -14.39 -25.43
CA LYS A 338 0.57 -14.63 -25.34
C LYS A 338 1.16 -14.66 -26.76
N SER A 339 2.20 -13.86 -27.00
CA SER A 339 2.96 -13.90 -28.26
C SER A 339 3.80 -15.17 -28.36
N GLU A 340 4.31 -15.48 -29.56
CA GLU A 340 5.25 -16.60 -29.77
C GLU A 340 6.56 -16.40 -28.97
N SER A 341 7.01 -15.15 -28.79
CA SER A 341 8.18 -14.79 -27.98
C SER A 341 7.94 -14.83 -26.46
N GLY A 342 6.67 -15.02 -26.03
CA GLY A 342 6.30 -15.14 -24.62
C GLY A 342 5.82 -13.84 -23.98
N GLU A 343 5.79 -12.74 -24.72
CA GLU A 343 5.29 -11.43 -24.26
C GLU A 343 3.75 -11.39 -24.22
N GLY A 344 3.21 -10.44 -23.49
CA GLY A 344 1.79 -10.17 -23.45
C GLY A 344 1.34 -9.30 -24.61
N ILE A 345 0.23 -9.69 -25.27
CA ILE A 345 -0.49 -8.90 -26.26
C ILE A 345 -1.78 -8.43 -25.62
N VAL A 346 -1.89 -7.14 -25.32
CA VAL A 346 -3.13 -6.53 -24.82
C VAL A 346 -3.93 -6.02 -26.01
N ILE A 347 -5.13 -6.56 -26.21
CA ILE A 347 -6.02 -6.23 -27.31
C ILE A 347 -7.19 -5.44 -26.74
N PHE A 348 -7.46 -4.30 -27.38
CA PHE A 348 -8.48 -3.36 -26.93
C PHE A 348 -9.19 -2.67 -28.09
N GLU A 349 -10.41 -2.28 -27.84
CA GLU A 349 -11.21 -1.48 -28.75
C GLU A 349 -11.04 0.01 -28.42
N ASN A 350 -10.72 0.81 -29.42
CA ASN A 350 -10.60 2.25 -29.32
C ASN A 350 -11.20 2.89 -30.58
N GLU A 351 -12.22 3.76 -30.40
CA GLU A 351 -12.94 4.42 -31.50
C GLU A 351 -13.49 3.44 -32.55
N GLY A 352 -14.00 2.28 -32.08
CA GLY A 352 -14.57 1.23 -32.96
C GLY A 352 -13.54 0.38 -33.71
N ASN A 353 -12.23 0.62 -33.48
CA ASN A 353 -11.16 -0.17 -34.08
C ASN A 353 -10.46 -1.04 -33.05
N GLU A 354 -10.13 -2.28 -33.41
CA GLU A 354 -9.29 -3.14 -32.60
C GLU A 354 -7.82 -2.70 -32.72
N LYS A 355 -7.19 -2.46 -31.58
CA LYS A 355 -5.77 -2.11 -31.45
C LYS A 355 -5.09 -3.12 -30.54
N LEU A 356 -3.77 -3.24 -30.65
CA LEU A 356 -2.97 -4.12 -29.82
C LEU A 356 -1.69 -3.45 -29.32
N LEU A 357 -1.23 -3.85 -28.14
CA LEU A 357 0.04 -3.46 -27.55
C LEU A 357 0.78 -4.72 -27.09
N VAL A 358 2.08 -4.77 -27.40
CA VAL A 358 2.95 -5.89 -26.98
C VAL A 358 3.89 -5.40 -25.89
N SER A 359 4.00 -6.17 -24.79
CA SER A 359 4.89 -5.84 -23.66
C SER A 359 5.30 -7.08 -22.87
N GLU A 360 6.47 -7.03 -22.23
CA GLU A 360 6.96 -8.14 -21.38
C GLU A 360 6.06 -8.43 -20.18
N LYS A 361 5.43 -7.39 -19.63
CA LYS A 361 4.49 -7.50 -18.51
C LYS A 361 3.22 -6.70 -18.78
N VAL A 362 2.13 -7.15 -18.17
CA VAL A 362 0.86 -6.43 -18.13
C VAL A 362 0.51 -6.20 -16.67
N LEU A 363 0.15 -4.97 -16.30
CA LEU A 363 -0.32 -4.63 -14.95
C LEU A 363 -1.81 -4.31 -15.00
N VAL A 364 -2.59 -4.97 -14.17
CA VAL A 364 -4.02 -4.69 -14.00
C VAL A 364 -4.23 -3.79 -12.78
N ALA A 365 -4.68 -2.55 -13.01
CA ALA A 365 -4.83 -1.50 -12.01
C ALA A 365 -6.22 -0.81 -12.08
N ILE A 366 -7.29 -1.62 -12.13
CA ILE A 366 -8.68 -1.19 -12.34
C ILE A 366 -9.45 -0.84 -11.07
N GLY A 367 -8.76 -0.74 -9.94
CA GLY A 367 -9.34 -0.32 -8.65
C GLY A 367 -9.42 -1.42 -7.61
N ARG A 368 -10.15 -1.11 -6.53
CA ARG A 368 -10.31 -1.95 -5.35
C ARG A 368 -11.78 -2.01 -4.94
N GLU A 369 -12.18 -3.09 -4.30
CA GLU A 369 -13.54 -3.30 -3.79
C GLU A 369 -13.51 -3.60 -2.28
N PRO A 370 -14.56 -3.25 -1.51
CA PRO A 370 -14.68 -3.56 -0.09
C PRO A 370 -14.47 -5.03 0.21
N ASN A 371 -13.75 -5.32 1.30
CA ASN A 371 -13.47 -6.68 1.72
C ASN A 371 -14.39 -7.11 2.87
N MET A 372 -15.48 -7.76 2.53
CA MET A 372 -16.46 -8.35 3.47
C MET A 372 -16.39 -9.87 3.51
N GLU A 373 -15.49 -10.47 2.72
CA GLU A 373 -15.37 -11.91 2.57
C GLU A 373 -14.97 -12.59 3.88
N GLY A 374 -15.69 -13.67 4.23
CA GLY A 374 -15.43 -14.46 5.44
C GLY A 374 -15.96 -13.85 6.74
N LEU A 375 -16.51 -12.63 6.71
CA LEU A 375 -17.13 -12.01 7.90
C LEU A 375 -18.43 -12.70 8.33
N ASN A 376 -19.08 -13.43 7.44
CA ASN A 376 -20.41 -14.07 7.66
C ASN A 376 -21.46 -13.04 8.12
N LEU A 377 -21.55 -11.92 7.39
CA LEU A 377 -22.50 -10.83 7.72
C LEU A 377 -23.95 -11.29 7.68
N GLU A 378 -24.26 -12.39 6.98
CA GLU A 378 -25.56 -13.04 6.95
C GLU A 378 -26.03 -13.55 8.33
N ASN A 379 -25.14 -13.68 9.30
CA ASN A 379 -25.46 -14.00 10.70
C ASN A 379 -25.83 -12.76 11.52
N THR A 380 -25.87 -11.59 10.89
CA THR A 380 -26.12 -10.29 11.52
C THR A 380 -27.25 -9.55 10.83
N ASP A 381 -27.74 -8.51 11.47
CA ASP A 381 -28.71 -7.58 10.87
C ASP A 381 -28.03 -6.40 10.13
N ILE A 382 -26.72 -6.45 9.90
CA ILE A 382 -25.95 -5.37 9.25
C ILE A 382 -26.43 -5.16 7.82
N GLU A 383 -26.85 -3.93 7.51
CA GLU A 383 -27.23 -3.52 6.16
C GLU A 383 -25.99 -3.18 5.31
N LEU A 384 -26.06 -3.57 4.04
CA LEU A 384 -25.10 -3.12 3.04
C LEU A 384 -25.61 -1.84 2.35
N ASN A 385 -24.67 -1.09 1.76
CA ASN A 385 -25.02 0.09 0.98
C ASN A 385 -25.68 -0.29 -0.36
N ASP A 386 -26.14 0.71 -1.10
CA ASP A 386 -26.72 0.51 -2.42
C ASP A 386 -25.77 -0.30 -3.32
N ARG A 387 -26.32 -1.28 -4.03
CA ARG A 387 -25.57 -2.24 -4.87
C ARG A 387 -24.74 -3.28 -4.09
N ASN A 388 -24.93 -3.42 -2.78
CA ASN A 388 -24.18 -4.37 -1.91
C ASN A 388 -22.64 -4.18 -2.00
N ARG A 389 -22.18 -2.95 -2.21
CA ARG A 389 -20.77 -2.62 -2.36
C ARG A 389 -20.21 -1.94 -1.12
N GLY A 390 -20.27 -2.60 0.03
CA GLY A 390 -19.75 -2.13 1.31
C GLY A 390 -20.81 -2.04 2.40
N ILE A 391 -20.36 -1.93 3.65
CA ILE A 391 -21.24 -1.82 4.81
C ILE A 391 -21.82 -0.41 4.86
N LYS A 392 -23.14 -0.32 4.97
CA LYS A 392 -23.86 0.95 5.10
C LYS A 392 -23.57 1.56 6.48
N VAL A 393 -23.23 2.85 6.49
CA VAL A 393 -22.99 3.60 7.72
C VAL A 393 -23.61 4.99 7.64
N GLU A 394 -23.98 5.52 8.81
CA GLU A 394 -24.40 6.90 9.01
C GLU A 394 -23.19 7.87 8.97
N SER A 395 -23.44 9.17 9.16
CA SER A 395 -22.38 10.21 9.23
C SER A 395 -21.43 10.02 10.41
N ASN A 396 -21.92 9.43 11.50
CA ASN A 396 -21.17 9.08 12.72
C ASN A 396 -20.49 7.70 12.65
N LEU A 397 -20.53 7.04 11.49
CA LEU A 397 -19.93 5.74 11.18
C LEU A 397 -20.60 4.52 11.84
N LYS A 398 -21.76 4.72 12.50
CA LYS A 398 -22.58 3.61 13.00
C LYS A 398 -23.22 2.85 11.83
N THR A 399 -23.35 1.54 12.00
CA THR A 399 -24.25 0.74 11.18
C THR A 399 -25.67 0.85 11.73
N ASN A 400 -26.61 0.17 11.08
CA ASN A 400 -27.98 0.03 11.61
C ASN A 400 -28.07 -0.85 12.88
N VAL A 401 -26.99 -1.55 13.24
CA VAL A 401 -26.90 -2.39 14.44
C VAL A 401 -26.16 -1.62 15.53
N GLU A 402 -26.78 -1.50 16.70
CA GLU A 402 -26.20 -0.77 17.82
C GLU A 402 -24.87 -1.39 18.27
N GLY A 403 -23.89 -0.53 18.59
CA GLY A 403 -22.55 -0.95 18.99
C GLY A 403 -21.67 -1.41 17.84
N ILE A 404 -22.14 -1.42 16.58
CA ILE A 404 -21.32 -1.82 15.44
C ILE A 404 -21.04 -0.63 14.52
N TYR A 405 -19.76 -0.44 14.22
CA TYR A 405 -19.22 0.60 13.35
C TYR A 405 -18.46 -0.02 12.17
N ALA A 406 -18.43 0.66 11.02
CA ALA A 406 -17.61 0.23 9.89
C ALA A 406 -16.80 1.41 9.33
N ILE A 407 -15.47 1.22 9.22
CA ILE A 407 -14.52 2.27 8.87
C ILE A 407 -13.58 1.86 7.73
N GLY A 408 -13.07 2.87 7.02
CA GLY A 408 -12.17 2.69 5.89
C GLY A 408 -12.87 2.09 4.68
N ASP A 409 -12.10 1.44 3.83
CA ASP A 409 -12.56 0.99 2.52
C ASP A 409 -13.79 0.06 2.57
N VAL A 410 -14.03 -0.63 3.69
CA VAL A 410 -15.15 -1.55 3.82
C VAL A 410 -16.53 -0.86 3.78
N ASN A 411 -16.61 0.43 4.15
CA ASN A 411 -17.85 1.21 4.03
C ASN A 411 -18.02 1.86 2.64
N ASN A 412 -17.00 1.78 1.79
CA ASN A 412 -16.98 2.29 0.42
C ASN A 412 -17.32 3.79 0.26
N LYS A 413 -17.04 4.62 1.26
CA LYS A 413 -17.21 6.08 1.18
C LYS A 413 -16.04 6.73 0.46
N ILE A 414 -14.83 6.64 1.05
CA ILE A 414 -13.56 7.14 0.50
C ILE A 414 -12.46 6.15 0.87
N GLN A 415 -11.77 5.60 -0.15
CA GLN A 415 -10.73 4.58 0.03
C GLN A 415 -9.33 5.24 0.20
N LEU A 416 -9.14 5.97 1.31
CA LEU A 416 -7.89 6.63 1.67
C LEU A 416 -7.47 6.27 3.09
N ALA A 417 -6.17 6.00 3.29
CA ALA A 417 -5.63 5.54 4.58
C ALA A 417 -5.86 6.54 5.72
N HIS A 418 -5.65 7.84 5.46
CA HIS A 418 -5.86 8.90 6.45
C HIS A 418 -7.35 9.12 6.78
N VAL A 419 -8.24 8.88 5.83
CA VAL A 419 -9.69 8.87 6.08
C VAL A 419 -10.06 7.73 7.01
N ALA A 420 -9.58 6.50 6.72
CA ALA A 420 -9.80 5.35 7.58
C ALA A 420 -9.30 5.59 9.02
N SER A 421 -8.11 6.18 9.18
CA SER A 421 -7.55 6.54 10.49
C SER A 421 -8.42 7.55 11.24
N HIS A 422 -8.88 8.59 10.55
CA HIS A 422 -9.74 9.61 11.16
C HIS A 422 -11.12 9.06 11.49
N GLN A 423 -11.72 8.26 10.62
CA GLN A 423 -12.95 7.52 10.89
C GLN A 423 -12.82 6.65 12.15
N GLY A 424 -11.64 6.04 12.36
CA GLY A 424 -11.36 5.27 13.57
C GLY A 424 -11.41 6.11 14.84
N ILE A 425 -10.88 7.32 14.81
CA ILE A 425 -10.95 8.28 15.95
C ILE A 425 -12.40 8.68 16.21
N VAL A 426 -13.13 9.09 15.17
CA VAL A 426 -14.55 9.49 15.27
C VAL A 426 -15.41 8.35 15.82
N SER A 427 -15.20 7.11 15.37
CA SER A 427 -15.95 5.95 15.86
C SER A 427 -15.70 5.70 17.36
N VAL A 428 -14.44 5.78 17.81
CA VAL A 428 -14.11 5.61 19.24
C VAL A 428 -14.70 6.73 20.10
N ASP A 429 -14.65 7.97 19.64
CA ASP A 429 -15.28 9.08 20.36
C ASP A 429 -16.80 8.86 20.48
N ASN A 430 -17.45 8.34 19.43
CA ASN A 430 -18.89 8.02 19.48
C ASN A 430 -19.22 6.82 20.37
N ILE A 431 -18.33 5.82 20.46
CA ILE A 431 -18.42 4.71 21.43
C ILE A 431 -18.38 5.25 22.86
N LEU A 432 -17.66 6.33 23.11
CA LEU A 432 -17.54 6.97 24.41
C LEU A 432 -18.67 7.98 24.71
N GLY A 433 -19.66 8.09 23.82
CA GLY A 433 -20.84 8.91 24.01
C GLY A 433 -20.76 10.32 23.41
N GLU A 434 -19.68 10.64 22.67
CA GLU A 434 -19.65 11.86 21.87
C GLU A 434 -20.57 11.69 20.64
N ASN A 435 -21.06 12.78 20.08
CA ASN A 435 -21.89 12.77 18.87
C ASN A 435 -21.15 13.49 17.74
N LYS A 436 -20.08 12.85 17.25
CA LYS A 436 -19.24 13.37 16.17
C LYS A 436 -19.63 12.80 14.83
N GLU A 437 -19.62 13.65 13.82
CA GLU A 437 -19.81 13.27 12.43
C GLU A 437 -18.52 13.39 11.64
N MET A 438 -18.35 12.53 10.66
CA MET A 438 -17.22 12.58 9.75
C MET A 438 -17.43 13.71 8.73
N GLN A 439 -16.50 14.64 8.69
CA GLN A 439 -16.49 15.75 7.71
C GLN A 439 -15.77 15.28 6.46
N TYR A 440 -16.47 15.21 5.32
CA TYR A 440 -15.93 14.73 4.05
C TYR A 440 -15.57 15.85 3.07
N GLU A 441 -15.95 17.09 3.33
CA GLU A 441 -15.79 18.23 2.43
C GLU A 441 -14.33 18.65 2.25
N CYS A 442 -13.49 18.40 3.27
CA CYS A 442 -12.09 18.84 3.31
C CYS A 442 -11.12 17.66 3.43
N ILE A 443 -11.34 16.60 2.64
CA ILE A 443 -10.41 15.47 2.59
C ILE A 443 -9.35 15.71 1.52
N PRO A 444 -8.07 15.84 1.88
CA PRO A 444 -7.02 15.94 0.88
C PRO A 444 -6.80 14.60 0.16
N ASN A 445 -6.61 14.66 -1.14
CA ASN A 445 -6.22 13.53 -1.97
C ASN A 445 -4.84 13.77 -2.56
N VAL A 446 -4.00 12.75 -2.63
CA VAL A 446 -2.63 12.85 -3.17
C VAL A 446 -2.34 11.69 -4.11
N ILE A 447 -1.76 11.99 -5.26
CA ILE A 447 -1.33 11.04 -6.27
C ILE A 447 0.17 11.24 -6.48
N PHE A 448 0.94 10.20 -6.30
CA PHE A 448 2.41 10.25 -6.35
C PHE A 448 2.93 9.92 -7.75
N THR A 449 2.46 10.71 -8.74
CA THR A 449 3.05 10.80 -10.07
C THR A 449 4.34 11.64 -10.03
N ALA A 450 4.96 11.92 -11.14
CA ALA A 450 6.10 12.82 -11.26
C ALA A 450 5.87 13.82 -12.39
N PRO A 451 5.39 15.05 -12.03
CA PRO A 451 5.20 15.65 -10.70
C PRO A 451 4.04 15.04 -9.89
N GLU A 452 4.05 15.27 -8.56
CA GLU A 452 2.96 14.92 -7.65
C GLU A 452 1.70 15.72 -7.96
N ILE A 453 0.54 15.13 -7.68
CA ILE A 453 -0.77 15.81 -7.74
C ILE A 453 -1.42 15.75 -6.37
N ALA A 454 -1.99 16.85 -5.92
CA ALA A 454 -2.79 16.90 -4.71
C ALA A 454 -4.02 17.79 -4.90
N SER A 455 -5.13 17.44 -4.24
CA SER A 455 -6.37 18.22 -4.30
C SER A 455 -7.14 18.16 -2.98
N VAL A 456 -7.95 19.18 -2.70
CA VAL A 456 -8.83 19.24 -1.53
C VAL A 456 -10.04 20.11 -1.83
N GLY A 457 -11.18 19.78 -1.24
CA GLY A 457 -12.42 20.50 -1.43
C GLY A 457 -13.11 20.19 -2.75
N LEU A 458 -13.85 21.14 -3.30
CA LEU A 458 -14.64 20.98 -4.53
C LEU A 458 -13.75 21.16 -5.77
N THR A 459 -13.98 20.31 -6.77
CA THR A 459 -13.47 20.55 -8.12
C THR A 459 -14.27 21.64 -8.83
N GLU A 460 -13.71 22.25 -9.86
CA GLU A 460 -14.41 23.21 -10.71
C GLU A 460 -15.73 22.62 -11.25
N LYS A 461 -15.68 21.39 -11.76
CA LYS A 461 -16.88 20.69 -12.23
C LYS A 461 -17.93 20.53 -11.14
N GLN A 462 -17.55 20.15 -9.93
CA GLN A 462 -18.49 20.02 -8.82
C GLN A 462 -19.12 21.38 -8.42
N CYS A 463 -18.36 22.47 -8.54
CA CYS A 463 -18.90 23.81 -8.33
C CYS A 463 -19.94 24.16 -9.40
N ILE A 464 -19.64 23.90 -10.66
CA ILE A 464 -20.57 24.12 -11.79
C ILE A 464 -21.84 23.27 -11.61
N ASP A 465 -21.70 21.98 -11.33
CA ASP A 465 -22.83 21.05 -11.14
C ASP A 465 -23.73 21.47 -9.95
N LYS A 466 -23.16 22.16 -8.95
CA LYS A 466 -23.90 22.72 -7.78
C LYS A 466 -24.37 24.16 -7.96
N ASN A 467 -24.14 24.77 -9.14
CA ASN A 467 -24.44 26.17 -9.44
C ASN A 467 -23.77 27.17 -8.47
N ILE A 468 -22.56 26.87 -8.03
CA ILE A 468 -21.75 27.78 -7.21
C ILE A 468 -21.08 28.80 -8.12
N ASN A 469 -21.21 30.08 -7.81
CA ASN A 469 -20.57 31.18 -8.53
C ASN A 469 -19.10 31.29 -8.10
N ILE A 470 -18.16 30.90 -8.98
CA ILE A 470 -16.75 30.75 -8.64
C ILE A 470 -15.83 31.73 -9.32
N LYS A 471 -14.73 32.06 -8.66
CA LYS A 471 -13.51 32.62 -9.24
C LYS A 471 -12.38 31.62 -9.09
N ILE A 472 -11.59 31.44 -10.14
CA ILE A 472 -10.41 30.57 -10.16
C ILE A 472 -9.17 31.43 -10.30
N SER A 473 -8.11 31.04 -9.63
CA SER A 473 -6.77 31.58 -9.82
C SER A 473 -5.78 30.42 -9.97
N LYS A 474 -4.80 30.59 -10.84
CA LYS A 474 -3.70 29.66 -11.04
C LYS A 474 -2.37 30.38 -10.91
N PHE A 475 -1.38 29.71 -10.30
CA PHE A 475 -0.01 30.17 -10.26
C PHE A 475 0.91 29.04 -10.74
N PRO A 476 1.63 29.20 -11.88
CA PRO A 476 2.51 28.16 -12.42
C PRO A 476 3.80 28.04 -11.63
N PHE A 477 4.32 26.82 -11.46
CA PHE A 477 5.61 26.59 -10.82
C PHE A 477 6.80 27.15 -11.63
N ALA A 478 6.62 27.36 -12.94
CA ALA A 478 7.61 28.07 -13.77
C ALA A 478 7.87 29.52 -13.31
N ALA A 479 6.97 30.13 -12.53
CA ALA A 479 7.15 31.44 -11.91
C ALA A 479 7.63 31.34 -10.45
N ASN A 480 7.84 30.13 -9.89
CA ASN A 480 8.29 29.93 -8.53
C ASN A 480 9.81 29.70 -8.48
N GLY A 481 10.56 30.63 -7.85
CA GLY A 481 12.02 30.56 -7.79
C GLY A 481 12.55 29.26 -7.16
N LYS A 482 11.87 28.71 -6.14
CA LYS A 482 12.30 27.44 -5.51
C LYS A 482 12.11 26.26 -6.47
N ALA A 483 10.99 26.19 -7.18
CA ALA A 483 10.73 25.13 -8.16
C ALA A 483 11.80 25.13 -9.28
N LEU A 484 12.18 26.31 -9.79
CA LEU A 484 13.26 26.47 -10.75
C LEU A 484 14.59 25.95 -10.23
N THR A 485 14.94 26.22 -8.95
CA THR A 485 16.19 25.69 -8.36
C THR A 485 16.21 24.17 -8.23
N MET A 486 15.03 23.52 -8.30
CA MET A 486 14.87 22.07 -8.22
C MET A 486 14.81 21.40 -9.60
N GLY A 487 14.78 22.16 -10.70
CA GLY A 487 14.49 21.64 -12.03
C GLY A 487 13.07 21.07 -12.16
N GLN A 488 12.11 21.59 -11.38
CA GLN A 488 10.74 21.07 -11.28
C GLN A 488 9.70 22.17 -11.54
N GLU A 489 9.75 22.76 -12.71
CA GLU A 489 8.95 23.92 -13.10
C GLU A 489 7.57 23.55 -13.70
N ASN A 490 7.31 22.26 -13.93
CA ASN A 490 6.04 21.84 -14.52
C ASN A 490 4.90 21.88 -13.51
N GLY A 491 3.73 22.30 -13.99
CA GLY A 491 2.50 22.32 -13.23
C GLY A 491 2.18 23.66 -12.56
N PHE A 492 1.18 23.65 -11.70
CA PHE A 492 0.58 24.85 -11.12
C PHE A 492 -0.11 24.59 -9.78
N ILE A 493 -0.39 25.68 -9.08
CA ILE A 493 -1.31 25.72 -7.92
C ILE A 493 -2.60 26.41 -8.40
N LYS A 494 -3.74 25.73 -8.24
CA LYS A 494 -5.09 26.23 -8.56
C LYS A 494 -5.88 26.40 -7.27
N ILE A 495 -6.56 27.53 -7.14
CA ILE A 495 -7.47 27.83 -6.01
C ILE A 495 -8.83 28.21 -6.56
N ILE A 496 -9.90 27.70 -5.94
CA ILE A 496 -11.28 27.95 -6.30
C ILE A 496 -11.97 28.68 -5.13
N LYS A 497 -12.49 29.86 -5.41
CA LYS A 497 -13.23 30.71 -4.45
C LYS A 497 -14.70 30.73 -4.84
N ASP A 498 -15.58 30.52 -3.89
CA ASP A 498 -17.00 30.81 -3.97
C ASP A 498 -17.20 32.32 -3.75
N LEU A 499 -17.72 33.00 -4.76
CA LEU A 499 -17.90 34.46 -4.75
C LEU A 499 -19.06 34.90 -3.85
N ASP A 500 -20.08 34.05 -3.70
CA ASP A 500 -21.28 34.39 -2.91
C ASP A 500 -21.00 34.24 -1.42
N LEU A 501 -20.19 33.24 -1.03
CA LEU A 501 -19.75 33.02 0.34
C LEU A 501 -18.45 33.76 0.70
N GLY A 502 -17.69 34.23 -0.29
CA GLY A 502 -16.38 34.83 -0.10
C GLY A 502 -15.30 33.87 0.44
N LYS A 503 -15.46 32.56 0.20
CA LYS A 503 -14.61 31.50 0.79
C LYS A 503 -13.88 30.69 -0.27
N ILE A 504 -12.69 30.22 0.08
CA ILE A 504 -11.99 29.19 -0.70
C ILE A 504 -12.70 27.85 -0.43
N VAL A 505 -13.17 27.20 -1.50
CA VAL A 505 -13.95 25.96 -1.45
C VAL A 505 -13.24 24.77 -2.06
N GLY A 506 -12.15 24.99 -2.78
CA GLY A 506 -11.38 23.94 -3.41
C GLY A 506 -10.02 24.42 -3.88
N GLY A 507 -9.14 23.45 -4.15
CA GLY A 507 -7.85 23.71 -4.76
C GLY A 507 -7.13 22.43 -5.16
N SER A 508 -6.27 22.58 -6.15
CA SER A 508 -5.44 21.51 -6.70
C SER A 508 -4.02 22.00 -6.90
N ILE A 509 -3.07 21.10 -6.70
CA ILE A 509 -1.64 21.35 -6.91
C ILE A 509 -1.12 20.22 -7.79
N ILE A 510 -0.49 20.56 -8.89
CA ILE A 510 0.31 19.63 -9.68
C ILE A 510 1.72 20.21 -9.75
N GLY A 511 2.71 19.55 -9.17
CA GLY A 511 4.07 20.09 -9.08
C GLY A 511 4.86 19.58 -7.89
N PRO A 512 6.03 20.20 -7.62
CA PRO A 512 6.88 19.82 -6.50
C PRO A 512 6.19 20.04 -5.15
N ASP A 513 6.47 19.14 -4.20
CA ASP A 513 5.97 19.19 -2.82
C ASP A 513 4.42 19.20 -2.68
N ALA A 514 3.65 18.87 -3.74
CA ALA A 514 2.19 18.94 -3.73
C ALA A 514 1.60 18.16 -2.56
N SER A 515 2.15 16.99 -2.23
CA SER A 515 1.72 16.15 -1.11
C SER A 515 1.86 16.82 0.27
N SER A 516 2.81 17.73 0.42
CA SER A 516 3.03 18.51 1.65
C SER A 516 2.20 19.80 1.65
N LEU A 517 2.20 20.51 0.53
CA LEU A 517 1.52 21.81 0.36
C LEU A 517 0.01 21.71 0.52
N ILE A 518 -0.59 20.59 0.11
CA ILE A 518 -2.05 20.40 0.18
C ILE A 518 -2.58 20.52 1.61
N SER A 519 -1.76 20.22 2.62
CA SER A 519 -2.14 20.38 4.03
C SER A 519 -2.42 21.84 4.39
N THR A 520 -1.72 22.79 3.78
CA THR A 520 -1.96 24.23 3.96
C THR A 520 -3.33 24.59 3.37
N LEU A 521 -3.64 24.15 2.15
CA LEU A 521 -4.95 24.39 1.54
C LEU A 521 -6.08 23.71 2.33
N THR A 522 -5.84 22.51 2.86
CA THR A 522 -6.81 21.82 3.73
C THR A 522 -7.14 22.66 4.96
N LEU A 523 -6.15 23.23 5.64
CA LEU A 523 -6.37 24.11 6.80
C LEU A 523 -7.11 25.40 6.41
N ILE A 524 -6.74 26.03 5.31
CA ILE A 524 -7.39 27.23 4.78
C ILE A 524 -8.89 26.98 4.56
N ILE A 525 -9.25 25.88 3.88
CA ILE A 525 -10.64 25.54 3.57
C ILE A 525 -11.38 25.14 4.85
N GLN A 526 -10.82 24.26 5.65
CA GLN A 526 -11.46 23.75 6.87
C GLN A 526 -11.72 24.84 7.90
N GLN A 527 -10.81 25.81 8.03
CA GLN A 527 -10.95 26.94 8.96
C GLN A 527 -11.68 28.14 8.35
N ASN A 528 -12.18 28.02 7.11
CA ASN A 528 -12.84 29.10 6.39
C ASN A 528 -12.02 30.41 6.44
N MET A 529 -10.71 30.32 6.21
CA MET A 529 -9.84 31.50 6.24
C MET A 529 -10.19 32.42 5.08
N SER A 530 -10.28 33.72 5.37
CA SER A 530 -10.51 34.70 4.32
C SER A 530 -9.25 34.96 3.48
N GLU A 531 -9.46 35.37 2.24
CA GLU A 531 -8.39 35.72 1.30
C GLU A 531 -7.44 36.76 1.88
N GLU A 532 -7.97 37.79 2.57
CA GLU A 532 -7.21 38.86 3.18
C GLU A 532 -6.26 38.32 4.25
N ARG A 533 -6.72 37.40 5.12
CA ARG A 533 -5.88 36.78 6.14
C ARG A 533 -4.74 35.95 5.57
N ILE A 534 -4.98 35.29 4.44
CA ILE A 534 -3.94 34.52 3.77
C ILE A 534 -2.95 35.46 3.10
N ALA A 535 -3.44 36.53 2.45
CA ALA A 535 -2.62 37.55 1.80
C ALA A 535 -1.72 38.31 2.80
N GLU A 536 -2.19 38.50 4.06
CA GLU A 536 -1.41 39.11 5.15
C GLU A 536 -0.40 38.14 5.78
N THR A 537 -0.49 36.83 5.50
CA THR A 537 0.41 35.82 6.06
C THR A 537 1.76 35.86 5.36
N VAL A 538 2.84 35.94 6.14
CA VAL A 538 4.21 35.90 5.60
C VAL A 538 4.58 34.45 5.28
N PHE A 539 4.85 34.18 4.00
CA PHE A 539 5.38 32.90 3.55
C PHE A 539 6.92 32.94 3.53
N ALA A 540 7.53 31.82 3.87
CA ALA A 540 8.99 31.73 3.88
C ALA A 540 9.56 31.74 2.45
N HIS A 541 10.68 32.45 2.24
CA HIS A 541 11.40 32.54 0.97
C HIS A 541 12.80 31.92 1.06
N PRO A 542 13.27 31.14 0.04
CA PRO A 542 12.51 30.64 -1.10
C PRO A 542 11.86 29.28 -0.79
N THR A 543 10.58 29.16 -1.07
CA THR A 543 9.82 27.90 -0.89
C THR A 543 8.81 27.70 -2.03
N THR A 544 8.42 26.44 -2.24
CA THR A 544 7.31 26.08 -3.14
C THR A 544 5.96 26.59 -2.61
N GLY A 545 5.86 26.77 -1.28
CA GLY A 545 4.65 27.27 -0.59
C GLY A 545 4.27 28.71 -0.94
N GLU A 546 5.21 29.56 -1.38
CA GLU A 546 4.92 30.92 -1.87
C GLU A 546 3.92 30.91 -3.02
N GLY A 547 3.90 29.82 -3.81
CA GLY A 547 2.92 29.69 -4.89
C GLY A 547 1.46 29.65 -4.41
N ILE A 548 1.20 29.19 -3.16
CA ILE A 548 -0.15 29.27 -2.57
C ILE A 548 -0.53 30.72 -2.31
N HIS A 549 0.40 31.50 -1.76
CA HIS A 549 0.21 32.93 -1.51
C HIS A 549 -0.08 33.69 -2.81
N GLU A 550 0.73 33.44 -3.85
CA GLU A 550 0.56 34.06 -5.17
C GLU A 550 -0.80 33.68 -5.81
N ALA A 551 -1.18 32.40 -5.74
CA ALA A 551 -2.47 31.95 -6.25
C ALA A 551 -3.66 32.56 -5.47
N VAL A 552 -3.51 32.85 -4.17
CA VAL A 552 -4.52 33.58 -3.38
C VAL A 552 -4.60 35.04 -3.81
N LEU A 553 -3.46 35.72 -4.00
CA LEU A 553 -3.42 37.10 -4.51
C LEU A 553 -4.09 37.21 -5.89
N GLY A 554 -3.95 36.20 -6.74
CA GLY A 554 -4.62 36.09 -8.03
C GLY A 554 -6.15 36.14 -7.96
N LEU A 555 -6.74 35.82 -6.79
CA LEU A 555 -8.18 35.96 -6.58
C LEU A 555 -8.64 37.41 -6.40
N SER A 556 -7.75 38.36 -6.12
CA SER A 556 -8.08 39.77 -5.91
C SER A 556 -7.28 40.72 -6.80
N ILE A 557 -6.07 41.04 -6.38
CA ILE A 557 -5.23 42.05 -7.02
C ILE A 557 -4.40 41.54 -8.20
N GLY A 558 -4.37 40.24 -8.42
CA GLY A 558 -3.45 39.54 -9.33
C GLY A 558 -2.22 38.99 -8.60
N ALA A 559 -1.65 37.90 -9.09
CA ALA A 559 -0.37 37.39 -8.63
C ALA A 559 0.72 38.46 -8.87
N ILE A 560 1.67 38.60 -7.96
CA ILE A 560 2.72 39.63 -8.08
C ILE A 560 3.81 39.20 -9.05
N HIS A 561 4.17 37.92 -9.00
CA HIS A 561 5.27 37.36 -9.80
C HIS A 561 4.79 36.66 -11.09
N TYR A 562 3.52 36.74 -11.41
CA TYR A 562 2.94 36.17 -12.64
C TYR A 562 1.75 36.99 -13.14
N ASN A 563 1.72 37.27 -14.43
CA ASN A 563 0.58 37.86 -15.14
C ASN A 563 0.03 36.83 -16.11
N GLU A 564 -1.27 36.50 -15.98
CA GLU A 564 -2.01 35.68 -16.94
C GLU A 564 -2.17 36.39 -18.30
#